data_059a5e318e8d897410c774e6b692ceed
#
_entry.id   059a5e318e8d897410c774e6b692ceed
#
_cell.length_a   1.000
_cell.length_b   1.000
_cell.length_c   1.000
_cell.angle_alpha   90.00
_cell.angle_beta   90.00
_cell.angle_gamma   90.00
#
_symmetry.space_group_name_H-M   'P 1'
#
loop_
_entity.id
_entity.type
_entity.pdbx_description
1 polymer ?
#
loop_
_entity_poly.entity_id
_entity_poly.type
_entity_poly.pdbx_seq_one_letter_code
_entity_poly.pdbx_strand_id
1 'polypeptide(L)'
;ETDEVTRIIIDGIDPIIYRSIQSWTVAELREWILDINTTGEMIRTVAQGLTSEMIAAVCKLMTNLDLIYAAKKIRVHAHCNTTIGLEGTFSSRLQPNHTTDDPKGIMASVMEGLSLGCGDAVIGLNPVDDSVESVARVLRSFDEFKNKWEVPTQICVLAHVTTQMEACEKQG
;
A
#
# COMPACT_ATOMS: atom_id res chain seq x y z
N GLU A 1 -12.48 22.97 10.57
CA GLU A 1 -12.97 22.80 9.19
C GLU A 1 -12.40 21.50 8.67
N THR A 2 -13.24 20.59 8.19
CA THR A 2 -12.81 19.26 7.75
C THR A 2 -12.48 19.35 6.27
N ASP A 3 -11.25 18.97 5.88
CA ASP A 3 -10.87 18.89 4.47
C ASP A 3 -11.50 17.69 3.76
N GLU A 4 -11.39 17.65 2.45
CA GLU A 4 -11.98 16.60 1.60
C GLU A 4 -11.43 15.20 1.93
N VAL A 5 -10.13 15.09 2.23
CA VAL A 5 -9.49 13.81 2.57
C VAL A 5 -10.03 13.27 3.90
N THR A 6 -10.11 14.13 4.92
CA THR A 6 -10.67 13.76 6.23
C THR A 6 -12.14 13.35 6.10
N ARG A 7 -12.91 14.06 5.25
CA ARG A 7 -14.31 13.73 4.98
C ARG A 7 -14.45 12.33 4.36
N ILE A 8 -13.66 12.01 3.35
CA ILE A 8 -13.67 10.69 2.70
C ILE A 8 -13.32 9.59 3.70
N ILE A 9 -12.35 9.83 4.58
CA ILE A 9 -11.97 8.85 5.63
C ILE A 9 -13.14 8.63 6.60
N ILE A 10 -13.78 9.70 7.06
CA ILE A 10 -14.92 9.61 7.98
C ILE A 10 -16.11 8.91 7.31
N ASP A 11 -16.42 9.27 6.06
CA ASP A 11 -17.54 8.69 5.30
C ASP A 11 -17.31 7.18 5.02
N GLY A 12 -16.06 6.73 5.02
CA GLY A 12 -15.69 5.31 4.87
C GLY A 12 -15.86 4.46 6.14
N ILE A 13 -16.14 5.07 7.30
CA ILE A 13 -16.31 4.35 8.57
C ILE A 13 -17.73 3.81 8.69
N ASP A 14 -17.88 2.54 9.04
CA ASP A 14 -19.19 1.96 9.35
C ASP A 14 -19.75 2.57 10.64
N PRO A 15 -20.86 3.34 10.57
CA PRO A 15 -21.39 4.05 11.73
C PRO A 15 -22.06 3.12 12.75
N ILE A 16 -22.44 1.92 12.38
CA ILE A 16 -23.05 0.95 13.29
C ILE A 16 -21.94 0.34 14.16
N ILE A 17 -20.86 -0.09 13.51
CA ILE A 17 -19.69 -0.66 14.20
C ILE A 17 -19.03 0.41 15.07
N TYR A 18 -18.84 1.62 14.53
CA TYR A 18 -18.28 2.74 15.31
C TYR A 18 -19.06 2.97 16.61
N ARG A 19 -20.40 3.02 16.55
CA ARG A 19 -21.25 3.21 17.75
C ARG A 19 -21.07 2.10 18.78
N SER A 20 -20.73 0.89 18.38
CA SER A 20 -20.53 -0.23 19.31
C SER A 20 -19.20 -0.15 20.08
N ILE A 21 -18.22 0.58 19.54
CA ILE A 21 -16.86 0.67 20.10
C ILE A 21 -16.47 2.09 20.56
N GLN A 22 -17.24 3.12 20.23
CA GLN A 22 -16.90 4.51 20.52
C GLN A 22 -16.69 4.82 22.01
N SER A 23 -17.25 4.00 22.89
CA SER A 23 -17.07 4.12 24.34
C SER A 23 -15.84 3.42 24.88
N TRP A 24 -15.15 2.62 24.04
CA TRP A 24 -13.95 1.94 24.46
C TRP A 24 -12.81 2.91 24.66
N THR A 25 -12.07 2.72 25.72
CA THR A 25 -10.78 3.34 25.90
C THR A 25 -9.75 2.69 24.98
N VAL A 26 -8.66 3.41 24.71
CA VAL A 26 -7.55 2.88 23.91
C VAL A 26 -6.94 1.62 24.58
N ALA A 27 -6.93 1.60 25.91
CA ALA A 27 -6.47 0.44 26.67
C ALA A 27 -7.39 -0.79 26.48
N GLU A 28 -8.70 -0.59 26.53
CA GLU A 28 -9.68 -1.68 26.30
C GLU A 28 -9.58 -2.20 24.88
N LEU A 29 -9.40 -1.34 23.88
CA LEU A 29 -9.18 -1.76 22.49
C LEU A 29 -7.91 -2.60 22.36
N ARG A 30 -6.81 -2.19 23.03
CA ARG A 30 -5.55 -2.95 23.06
C ARG A 30 -5.76 -4.32 23.68
N GLU A 31 -6.37 -4.38 24.89
CA GLU A 31 -6.63 -5.64 25.59
C GLU A 31 -7.48 -6.59 24.74
N TRP A 32 -8.53 -6.06 24.11
CA TRP A 32 -9.37 -6.83 23.22
C TRP A 32 -8.63 -7.40 22.01
N ILE A 33 -7.79 -6.59 21.34
CA ILE A 33 -6.98 -7.06 20.21
C ILE A 33 -6.03 -8.20 20.64
N LEU A 34 -5.47 -8.11 21.85
CA LEU A 34 -4.49 -9.06 22.36
C LEU A 34 -5.14 -10.28 23.02
N ASP A 35 -6.43 -10.26 23.31
CA ASP A 35 -7.14 -11.40 23.91
C ASP A 35 -7.05 -12.63 22.99
N ILE A 36 -6.73 -13.79 23.56
CA ILE A 36 -6.54 -15.04 22.83
C ILE A 36 -7.80 -15.49 22.07
N ASN A 37 -8.97 -15.11 22.58
CA ASN A 37 -10.27 -15.46 21.98
C ASN A 37 -10.66 -14.49 20.85
N THR A 38 -10.01 -13.34 20.75
CA THR A 38 -10.25 -12.39 19.66
C THR A 38 -9.56 -12.87 18.38
N THR A 39 -10.37 -13.28 17.42
CA THR A 39 -9.89 -13.78 16.13
C THR A 39 -9.55 -12.65 15.16
N GLY A 40 -8.74 -12.94 14.13
CA GLY A 40 -8.46 -11.97 13.06
C GLY A 40 -9.71 -11.54 12.27
N GLU A 41 -10.74 -12.41 12.19
CA GLU A 41 -12.01 -12.08 11.57
C GLU A 41 -12.81 -11.06 12.41
N MET A 42 -12.84 -11.25 13.73
CA MET A 42 -13.44 -10.28 14.65
C MET A 42 -12.75 -8.92 14.55
N ILE A 43 -11.40 -8.92 14.52
CA ILE A 43 -10.62 -7.67 14.35
C ILE A 43 -10.97 -7.01 13.01
N ARG A 44 -11.06 -7.78 11.93
CA ARG A 44 -11.39 -7.25 10.60
C ARG A 44 -12.79 -6.64 10.55
N THR A 45 -13.75 -7.24 11.25
CA THR A 45 -15.10 -6.69 11.36
C THR A 45 -15.09 -5.37 12.13
N VAL A 46 -14.47 -5.34 13.30
CA VAL A 46 -14.39 -4.13 14.15
C VAL A 46 -13.58 -3.03 13.47
N ALA A 47 -12.57 -3.39 12.67
CA ALA A 47 -11.74 -2.42 11.93
C ALA A 47 -12.54 -1.52 11.00
N GLN A 48 -13.69 -1.95 10.51
CA GLN A 48 -14.56 -1.11 9.67
C GLN A 48 -15.16 0.09 10.42
N GLY A 49 -15.18 0.04 11.75
CA GLY A 49 -15.63 1.14 12.61
C GLY A 49 -14.49 1.93 13.27
N LEU A 50 -13.22 1.55 13.05
CA LEU A 50 -12.08 2.24 13.66
C LEU A 50 -11.66 3.45 12.82
N THR A 51 -11.42 4.58 13.51
CA THR A 51 -10.78 5.74 12.87
C THR A 51 -9.27 5.58 12.82
N SER A 52 -8.62 6.35 11.93
CA SER A 52 -7.16 6.39 11.83
C SER A 52 -6.49 6.76 13.16
N GLU A 53 -7.12 7.68 13.91
CA GLU A 53 -6.65 8.14 15.23
C GLU A 53 -6.73 7.03 16.28
N MET A 54 -7.82 6.24 16.28
CA MET A 54 -7.97 5.10 17.18
C MET A 54 -6.89 4.04 16.90
N ILE A 55 -6.62 3.75 15.64
CA ILE A 55 -5.56 2.81 15.23
C ILE A 55 -4.18 3.33 15.65
N ALA A 56 -3.89 4.59 15.37
CA ALA A 56 -2.62 5.20 15.76
C ALA A 56 -2.45 5.20 17.29
N ALA A 57 -3.49 5.51 18.04
CA ALA A 57 -3.47 5.54 19.50
C ALA A 57 -3.22 4.15 20.10
N VAL A 58 -3.91 3.11 19.62
CA VAL A 58 -3.72 1.75 20.14
C VAL A 58 -2.33 1.22 19.82
N CYS A 59 -1.79 1.49 18.61
CA CYS A 59 -0.44 1.10 18.24
C CYS A 59 0.63 1.73 19.16
N LYS A 60 0.41 2.97 19.61
CA LYS A 60 1.32 3.64 20.56
C LYS A 60 1.35 2.99 21.96
N LEU A 61 0.30 2.30 22.36
CA LEU A 61 0.26 1.57 23.63
C LEU A 61 0.81 0.14 23.51
N MET A 62 1.07 -0.35 22.30
CA MET A 62 1.56 -1.70 22.06
C MET A 62 3.08 -1.76 22.12
N THR A 63 3.60 -2.81 22.77
CA THR A 63 5.00 -3.19 22.65
C THR A 63 5.27 -3.84 21.30
N ASN A 64 6.53 -4.03 20.93
CA ASN A 64 6.89 -4.73 19.70
C ASN A 64 6.32 -6.15 19.66
N LEU A 65 6.28 -6.85 20.78
CA LEU A 65 5.68 -8.19 20.85
C LEU A 65 4.16 -8.15 20.68
N ASP A 66 3.48 -7.15 21.25
CA ASP A 66 2.05 -6.94 21.05
C ASP A 66 1.72 -6.71 19.57
N LEU A 67 2.51 -5.86 18.90
CA LEU A 67 2.34 -5.57 17.47
C LEU A 67 2.55 -6.83 16.61
N ILE A 68 3.58 -7.63 16.91
CA ILE A 68 3.84 -8.90 16.23
C ILE A 68 2.67 -9.87 16.44
N TYR A 69 2.16 -9.97 17.68
CA TYR A 69 1.04 -10.86 18.00
C TYR A 69 -0.26 -10.43 17.32
N ALA A 70 -0.56 -9.13 17.32
CA ALA A 70 -1.71 -8.57 16.59
C ALA A 70 -1.58 -8.82 15.07
N ALA A 71 -0.42 -8.54 14.49
CA ALA A 71 -0.16 -8.76 13.07
C ALA A 71 -0.31 -10.24 12.66
N LYS A 72 0.05 -11.17 13.54
CA LYS A 72 -0.14 -12.60 13.30
C LYS A 72 -1.62 -12.99 13.18
N LYS A 73 -2.51 -12.29 13.89
CA LYS A 73 -3.97 -12.50 13.79
C LYS A 73 -4.57 -11.85 12.55
N ILE A 74 -4.06 -10.67 12.18
CA ILE A 74 -4.59 -9.84 11.10
C ILE A 74 -3.91 -10.26 9.80
N ARG A 75 -4.56 -11.15 9.04
CA ARG A 75 -4.06 -11.56 7.73
C ARG A 75 -4.68 -10.67 6.65
N VAL A 76 -3.84 -9.93 5.96
CA VAL A 76 -4.25 -9.09 4.84
C VAL A 76 -3.57 -9.59 3.57
N HIS A 77 -4.38 -9.87 2.56
CA HIS A 77 -3.89 -10.20 1.22
C HIS A 77 -4.25 -9.05 0.28
N ALA A 78 -3.28 -8.59 -0.48
CA ALA A 78 -3.50 -7.67 -1.59
C ALA A 78 -3.41 -8.43 -2.91
N HIS A 79 -4.44 -8.28 -3.74
CA HIS A 79 -4.51 -8.92 -5.05
C HIS A 79 -4.44 -7.87 -6.15
N CYS A 80 -3.48 -8.05 -7.04
CA CYS A 80 -3.41 -7.33 -8.31
C CYS A 80 -2.94 -8.32 -9.39
N ASN A 81 -1.88 -8.03 -10.14
CA ASN A 81 -1.27 -9.04 -11.02
C ASN A 81 -0.56 -10.16 -10.21
N THR A 82 -0.16 -9.85 -9.00
CA THR A 82 0.38 -10.81 -8.02
C THR A 82 -0.41 -10.74 -6.72
N THR A 83 -0.26 -11.76 -5.87
CA THR A 83 -0.84 -11.75 -4.52
C THR A 83 0.26 -11.53 -3.49
N ILE A 84 0.08 -10.49 -2.66
CA ILE A 84 1.00 -10.11 -1.59
C ILE A 84 0.38 -10.45 -0.24
N GLY A 85 1.19 -10.91 0.70
CA GLY A 85 0.76 -11.24 2.07
C GLY A 85 0.45 -12.72 2.29
N LEU A 86 0.78 -13.60 1.35
CA LEU A 86 0.68 -15.04 1.54
C LEU A 86 1.67 -15.52 2.61
N GLU A 87 1.22 -16.46 3.45
CA GLU A 87 2.05 -17.02 4.52
C GLU A 87 3.28 -17.73 3.96
N GLY A 88 4.45 -17.46 4.55
CA GLY A 88 5.71 -18.06 4.14
C GLY A 88 6.32 -17.51 2.86
N THR A 89 5.77 -16.42 2.31
CA THR A 89 6.30 -15.76 1.11
C THR A 89 6.75 -14.34 1.42
N PHE A 90 7.75 -13.90 0.69
CA PHE A 90 8.15 -12.50 0.60
C PHE A 90 7.84 -11.98 -0.79
N SER A 91 7.41 -10.73 -0.85
CA SER A 91 7.25 -10.01 -2.11
C SER A 91 8.12 -8.76 -2.09
N SER A 92 8.86 -8.53 -3.15
CA SER A 92 9.83 -7.44 -3.23
C SER A 92 9.37 -6.34 -4.17
N ARG A 93 9.65 -5.10 -3.78
CA ARG A 93 9.56 -3.95 -4.65
C ARG A 93 10.90 -3.72 -5.33
N LEU A 94 10.90 -3.62 -6.65
CA LEU A 94 12.04 -3.17 -7.43
C LEU A 94 11.92 -1.67 -7.70
N GLN A 95 12.94 -0.90 -7.35
CA GLN A 95 12.94 0.55 -7.50
C GLN A 95 14.13 1.00 -8.36
N PRO A 96 14.01 0.96 -9.70
CA PRO A 96 15.08 1.22 -10.65
C PRO A 96 15.26 2.73 -10.89
N ASN A 97 15.51 3.49 -9.82
CA ASN A 97 15.74 4.93 -9.92
C ASN A 97 16.92 5.25 -10.84
N HIS A 98 16.77 6.28 -11.65
CA HIS A 98 17.80 6.73 -12.58
C HIS A 98 17.99 8.24 -12.46
N THR A 99 19.24 8.68 -12.55
CA THR A 99 19.60 10.10 -12.30
C THR A 99 19.06 11.09 -13.32
N THR A 100 18.63 10.62 -14.49
CA THR A 100 18.10 11.43 -15.59
C THR A 100 16.79 10.90 -16.17
N ASP A 101 16.15 9.97 -15.49
CA ASP A 101 14.93 9.29 -15.97
C ASP A 101 15.05 8.71 -17.39
N ASP A 102 16.27 8.30 -17.80
CA ASP A 102 16.48 7.67 -19.09
C ASP A 102 15.83 6.28 -19.15
N PRO A 103 14.83 6.06 -20.03
CA PRO A 103 14.13 4.79 -20.10
C PRO A 103 15.03 3.59 -20.37
N LYS A 104 16.11 3.74 -21.11
CA LYS A 104 17.04 2.64 -21.40
C LYS A 104 17.82 2.22 -20.15
N GLY A 105 18.31 3.19 -19.39
CA GLY A 105 18.99 2.94 -18.12
C GLY A 105 18.05 2.33 -17.08
N ILE A 106 16.82 2.85 -16.99
CA ILE A 106 15.77 2.30 -16.13
C ILE A 106 15.48 0.84 -16.51
N MET A 107 15.26 0.53 -17.78
CA MET A 107 14.97 -0.83 -18.24
C MET A 107 16.15 -1.79 -18.03
N ALA A 108 17.38 -1.34 -18.13
CA ALA A 108 18.56 -2.15 -17.80
C ALA A 108 18.53 -2.57 -16.32
N SER A 109 18.25 -1.62 -15.42
CA SER A 109 18.11 -1.91 -13.98
C SER A 109 16.90 -2.80 -13.65
N VAL A 110 15.79 -2.64 -14.38
CA VAL A 110 14.62 -3.52 -14.26
C VAL A 110 14.99 -4.97 -14.64
N MET A 111 15.65 -5.15 -15.78
CA MET A 111 16.08 -6.49 -16.24
C MET A 111 17.05 -7.15 -15.24
N GLU A 112 18.02 -6.39 -14.73
CA GLU A 112 18.93 -6.87 -13.70
C GLU A 112 18.17 -7.29 -12.44
N GLY A 113 17.32 -6.43 -11.89
CA GLY A 113 16.55 -6.73 -10.68
C GLY A 113 15.65 -7.95 -10.83
N LEU A 114 14.94 -8.07 -11.95
CA LEU A 114 14.11 -9.25 -12.24
C LEU A 114 14.95 -10.52 -12.38
N SER A 115 16.15 -10.46 -12.97
CA SER A 115 17.06 -11.61 -13.08
C SER A 115 17.55 -12.11 -11.73
N LEU A 116 17.54 -11.22 -10.72
CA LEU A 116 17.87 -11.54 -9.32
C LEU A 116 16.62 -11.90 -8.48
N GLY A 117 15.45 -12.01 -9.09
CA GLY A 117 14.21 -12.38 -8.42
C GLY A 117 13.54 -11.23 -7.64
N CYS A 118 13.87 -9.97 -7.94
CA CYS A 118 13.23 -8.79 -7.34
C CYS A 118 12.15 -8.22 -8.27
N GLY A 119 11.08 -7.64 -7.69
CA GLY A 119 10.05 -6.93 -8.44
C GLY A 119 8.73 -7.68 -8.62
N ASP A 120 8.54 -8.78 -7.93
CA ASP A 120 7.31 -9.57 -7.93
C ASP A 120 6.12 -8.81 -7.34
N ALA A 121 6.34 -7.96 -6.34
CA ALA A 121 5.28 -7.13 -5.77
C ALA A 121 4.97 -5.93 -6.68
N VAL A 122 5.99 -5.18 -7.06
CA VAL A 122 5.85 -3.97 -7.87
C VAL A 122 7.19 -3.51 -8.43
N ILE A 123 7.19 -2.97 -9.63
CA ILE A 123 8.28 -2.17 -10.18
C ILE A 123 7.87 -0.70 -10.07
N GLY A 124 8.62 0.11 -9.35
CA GLY A 124 8.26 1.50 -9.09
C GLY A 124 9.45 2.44 -9.08
N LEU A 125 9.30 3.60 -9.66
CA LEU A 125 10.33 4.62 -9.82
C LEU A 125 9.97 5.91 -9.07
N ASN A 126 10.97 6.55 -8.46
CA ASN A 126 10.90 7.95 -8.06
C ASN A 126 11.52 8.78 -9.19
N PRO A 127 10.73 9.56 -9.96
CA PRO A 127 11.27 10.34 -11.05
C PRO A 127 12.11 11.51 -10.51
N VAL A 128 13.11 11.89 -11.27
CA VAL A 128 13.88 13.12 -11.02
C VAL A 128 13.11 14.34 -11.57
N ASP A 129 12.45 14.14 -12.69
CA ASP A 129 11.58 15.14 -13.34
C ASP A 129 10.11 14.76 -13.11
N ASP A 130 9.43 15.53 -12.25
CA ASP A 130 8.00 15.39 -11.93
C ASP A 130 7.10 16.06 -12.97
N SER A 131 7.53 16.20 -14.22
CA SER A 131 6.67 16.64 -15.32
C SER A 131 5.72 15.54 -15.78
N VAL A 132 4.54 15.93 -16.27
CA VAL A 132 3.54 15.01 -16.82
C VAL A 132 4.12 14.16 -17.93
N GLU A 133 4.94 14.76 -18.80
CA GLU A 133 5.59 14.09 -19.93
C GLU A 133 6.60 13.03 -19.46
N SER A 134 7.42 13.34 -18.45
CA SER A 134 8.39 12.39 -17.89
C SER A 134 7.69 11.22 -17.21
N VAL A 135 6.71 11.50 -16.36
CA VAL A 135 5.90 10.49 -15.66
C VAL A 135 5.21 9.56 -16.67
N ALA A 136 4.53 10.11 -17.66
CA ALA A 136 3.85 9.33 -18.70
C ALA A 136 4.82 8.47 -19.53
N ARG A 137 5.98 9.02 -19.88
CA ARG A 137 7.03 8.29 -20.62
C ARG A 137 7.53 7.08 -19.84
N VAL A 138 7.81 7.24 -18.55
CA VAL A 138 8.29 6.14 -17.70
C VAL A 138 7.22 5.08 -17.52
N LEU A 139 5.97 5.48 -17.22
CA LEU A 139 4.85 4.54 -17.09
C LEU A 139 4.65 3.70 -18.36
N ARG A 140 4.68 4.32 -19.54
CA ARG A 140 4.59 3.60 -20.81
C ARG A 140 5.73 2.61 -21.00
N SER A 141 6.96 3.02 -20.68
CA SER A 141 8.11 2.13 -20.80
C SER A 141 7.99 0.90 -19.91
N PHE A 142 7.46 1.07 -18.68
CA PHE A 142 7.17 -0.05 -17.79
C PHE A 142 6.04 -0.94 -18.32
N ASP A 143 4.96 -0.34 -18.82
CA ASP A 143 3.81 -1.10 -19.34
C ASP A 143 4.20 -1.89 -20.60
N GLU A 144 4.89 -1.28 -21.53
CA GLU A 144 5.42 -1.95 -22.73
C GLU A 144 6.35 -3.11 -22.36
N PHE A 145 7.24 -2.89 -21.41
CA PHE A 145 8.15 -3.93 -20.93
C PHE A 145 7.38 -5.09 -20.29
N LYS A 146 6.48 -4.78 -19.36
CA LYS A 146 5.66 -5.77 -18.65
C LYS A 146 4.85 -6.62 -19.63
N ASN A 147 4.21 -5.98 -20.58
CA ASN A 147 3.37 -6.67 -21.56
C ASN A 147 4.22 -7.49 -22.55
N LYS A 148 5.34 -6.96 -23.01
CA LYS A 148 6.24 -7.66 -23.93
C LYS A 148 6.82 -8.95 -23.36
N TRP A 149 7.15 -8.94 -22.07
CA TRP A 149 7.80 -10.05 -21.40
C TRP A 149 6.85 -10.85 -20.50
N GLU A 150 5.56 -10.52 -20.51
CA GLU A 150 4.52 -11.15 -19.71
C GLU A 150 4.88 -11.23 -18.22
N VAL A 151 5.49 -10.16 -17.69
CA VAL A 151 5.93 -10.12 -16.29
C VAL A 151 4.72 -9.88 -15.38
N PRO A 152 4.38 -10.83 -14.48
CA PRO A 152 3.23 -10.72 -13.60
C PRO A 152 3.53 -9.80 -12.40
N THR A 153 3.67 -8.51 -12.64
CA THR A 153 3.96 -7.49 -11.63
C THR A 153 3.06 -6.28 -11.82
N GLN A 154 3.04 -5.39 -10.85
CA GLN A 154 2.44 -4.07 -10.91
C GLN A 154 3.52 -3.04 -11.26
N ILE A 155 3.10 -1.91 -11.83
CA ILE A 155 3.98 -0.79 -12.14
C ILE A 155 3.47 0.49 -11.47
N CYS A 156 4.37 1.36 -11.06
CA CYS A 156 4.03 2.69 -10.55
C CYS A 156 5.16 3.70 -10.76
N VAL A 157 4.79 4.98 -10.77
CA VAL A 157 5.72 6.10 -10.67
C VAL A 157 5.31 6.93 -9.45
N LEU A 158 6.25 7.27 -8.58
CA LEU A 158 6.01 8.02 -7.35
C LEU A 158 6.16 9.52 -7.61
N ALA A 159 5.28 10.06 -8.41
CA ALA A 159 5.15 11.48 -8.69
C ALA A 159 4.08 12.11 -7.80
N HIS A 160 3.98 13.44 -7.80
CA HIS A 160 2.90 14.14 -7.11
C HIS A 160 1.53 13.69 -7.65
N VAL A 161 0.54 13.56 -6.78
CA VAL A 161 -0.78 13.02 -7.16
C VAL A 161 -1.43 13.82 -8.29
N THR A 162 -1.30 15.14 -8.29
CA THR A 162 -1.86 15.99 -9.37
C THR A 162 -1.17 15.75 -10.71
N THR A 163 0.16 15.53 -10.73
CA THR A 163 0.90 15.16 -11.92
C THR A 163 0.44 13.81 -12.47
N GLN A 164 0.22 12.83 -11.58
CA GLN A 164 -0.28 11.52 -11.98
C GLN A 164 -1.70 11.59 -12.55
N MET A 165 -2.61 12.37 -11.92
CA MET A 165 -3.96 12.60 -12.44
C MET A 165 -3.92 13.21 -13.84
N GLU A 166 -3.12 14.26 -14.03
CA GLU A 166 -2.97 14.93 -15.33
C GLU A 166 -2.34 13.99 -16.39
N ALA A 167 -1.39 13.16 -15.98
CA ALA A 167 -0.80 12.16 -16.87
C ALA A 167 -1.85 11.14 -17.34
N CYS A 168 -2.72 10.67 -16.45
CA CYS A 168 -3.83 9.77 -16.81
C CYS A 168 -4.85 10.45 -17.73
N GLU A 169 -5.23 11.69 -17.45
CA GLU A 169 -6.20 12.43 -18.27
C GLU A 169 -5.71 12.70 -19.68
N LYS A 170 -4.42 13.08 -19.83
CA LYS A 170 -3.83 13.43 -21.12
C LYS A 170 -3.42 12.24 -21.98
N GLN A 171 -3.17 11.12 -21.36
CA GLN A 171 -2.51 9.99 -22.04
C GLN A 171 -3.40 8.75 -22.17
N GLY A 172 -4.57 8.72 -21.50
CA GLY A 172 -5.55 7.64 -21.55
C GLY A 172 -5.16 6.47 -20.70
#